data_026b91a0d23ef44ebbe0bc1028ea9a8c
#
_entry.id   026b91a0d23ef44ebbe0bc1028ea9a8c
#
_cell.length_a   1.000
_cell.length_b   1.000
_cell.length_c   1.000
_cell.angle_alpha   90.00
_cell.angle_beta   90.00
_cell.angle_gamma   90.00
#
_symmetry.space_group_name_H-M   'P 1'
#
loop_
_entity.id
_entity.type
_entity.pdbx_description
1 polymer ?
#
loop_
_entity_poly.entity_id
_entity_poly.type
_entity_poly.pdbx_seq_one_letter_code
_entity_poly.pdbx_strand_id
1 'polypeptide(L)'
;QMFYYFLFESPHFGGDDGIFLFSKPELSLGATILLDLEDEHNFYYFVLAWLVAIYLILSMILRAPFGQVIVAIKANEQRVKALGYPTQRYKLVSFMIAGTLAGLAGFLEAAHTGYVTPAYMSWHESGMVMVIVILGGMGTLFGPIMGAFVVVLLQDFLPNLAEHWQLLMGAIIIAVVLFL
;
A
#
# COMPACT_ATOMS: atom_id res chain seq x y z
N GLN A 1 -10.83 2.95 13.02
CA GLN A 1 -11.85 4.02 13.06
C GLN A 1 -11.67 4.97 14.26
N MET A 2 -11.35 4.48 15.48
CA MET A 2 -11.13 5.36 16.64
C MET A 2 -10.02 6.39 16.38
N PHE A 3 -8.91 5.97 15.76
CA PHE A 3 -7.80 6.86 15.42
C PHE A 3 -8.16 7.86 14.31
N TYR A 4 -9.00 7.45 13.36
CA TYR A 4 -9.58 8.34 12.35
C TYR A 4 -10.36 9.49 12.98
N TYR A 5 -11.33 9.19 13.88
CA TYR A 5 -12.11 10.23 14.56
C TYR A 5 -11.25 11.12 15.45
N PHE A 6 -10.24 10.55 16.11
CA PHE A 6 -9.31 11.35 16.93
C PHE A 6 -8.54 12.39 16.10
N LEU A 7 -8.07 12.02 14.92
CA LEU A 7 -7.36 12.95 14.03
C LEU A 7 -8.34 13.93 13.36
N PHE A 8 -9.53 13.46 12.99
CA PHE A 8 -10.57 14.27 12.36
C PHE A 8 -11.08 15.39 13.26
N GLU A 9 -11.24 15.12 14.56
CA GLU A 9 -11.70 16.11 15.54
C GLU A 9 -10.55 16.98 16.09
N SER A 10 -9.29 16.66 15.79
CA SER A 10 -8.14 17.37 16.35
C SER A 10 -7.72 18.53 15.45
N PRO A 11 -7.85 19.81 15.90
CA PRO A 11 -7.42 20.98 15.11
C PRO A 11 -5.92 21.00 14.82
N HIS A 12 -5.10 20.34 15.65
CA HIS A 12 -3.65 20.28 15.50
C HIS A 12 -3.18 19.47 14.28
N PHE A 13 -4.01 18.56 13.78
CA PHE A 13 -3.71 17.69 12.64
C PHE A 13 -4.49 18.09 11.37
N GLY A 14 -4.94 19.35 11.31
CA GLY A 14 -5.68 19.88 10.17
C GLY A 14 -7.17 19.54 10.13
N GLY A 15 -7.68 18.72 11.06
CA GLY A 15 -9.09 18.36 11.16
C GLY A 15 -9.64 17.76 9.86
N ASP A 16 -10.81 18.22 9.45
CA ASP A 16 -11.48 17.82 8.19
C ASP A 16 -10.73 18.32 6.95
N ASP A 17 -10.12 19.52 7.05
CA ASP A 17 -9.42 20.17 5.93
C ASP A 17 -8.08 19.52 5.59
N GLY A 18 -7.52 18.66 6.46
CA GLY A 18 -6.22 18.03 6.27
C GLY A 18 -5.04 19.01 6.34
N ILE A 19 -3.86 18.55 5.94
CA ILE A 19 -2.62 19.33 5.95
C ILE A 19 -2.07 19.43 4.52
N PHE A 20 -1.84 20.66 4.06
CA PHE A 20 -1.17 20.92 2.79
C PHE A 20 0.33 20.97 2.99
N LEU A 21 1.06 20.24 2.16
CA LEU A 21 2.50 20.27 2.07
C LEU A 21 2.88 21.33 1.03
N PHE A 22 3.44 22.46 1.48
CA PHE A 22 3.77 23.58 0.60
C PHE A 22 5.01 23.36 -0.27
N SER A 23 5.83 22.32 0.03
CA SER A 23 6.98 21.93 -0.76
C SER A 23 7.14 20.42 -0.77
N LYS A 24 7.49 19.86 -1.92
CA LYS A 24 7.90 18.46 -2.00
C LYS A 24 9.22 18.27 -1.25
N PRO A 25 9.47 17.12 -0.63
CA PRO A 25 10.72 16.87 0.07
C PRO A 25 11.90 16.90 -0.92
N GLU A 26 12.87 17.76 -0.68
CA GLU A 26 14.14 17.79 -1.40
C GLU A 26 15.12 16.81 -0.79
N LEU A 27 15.71 15.94 -1.61
CA LEU A 27 16.83 15.11 -1.19
C LEU A 27 18.13 15.90 -1.31
N SER A 28 18.49 16.61 -0.24
CA SER A 28 19.76 17.30 -0.13
C SER A 28 20.73 16.58 0.80
N LEU A 29 21.94 16.31 0.34
CA LEU A 29 23.07 15.89 1.16
C LEU A 29 23.99 17.10 1.37
N GLY A 30 23.75 17.86 2.46
CA GLY A 30 24.47 19.10 2.75
C GLY A 30 24.06 20.24 1.81
N ALA A 31 25.01 20.83 1.09
CA ALA A 31 24.79 21.99 0.21
C ALA A 31 24.45 21.61 -1.25
N THR A 32 24.43 20.32 -1.61
CA THR A 32 24.13 19.86 -2.96
C THR A 32 22.77 19.16 -2.99
N ILE A 33 21.86 19.68 -3.83
CA ILE A 33 20.60 19.03 -4.16
C ILE A 33 20.95 17.83 -5.06
N LEU A 34 20.77 16.61 -4.54
CA LEU A 34 21.06 15.38 -5.27
C LEU A 34 19.94 15.01 -6.22
N LEU A 35 18.69 15.28 -5.85
CA LEU A 35 17.49 15.01 -6.63
C LEU A 35 16.45 16.08 -6.30
N ASP A 36 16.10 16.84 -7.31
CA ASP A 36 14.96 17.75 -7.27
C ASP A 36 13.69 16.91 -7.51
N LEU A 37 12.94 16.67 -6.42
CA LEU A 37 11.69 15.92 -6.47
C LEU A 37 10.49 16.81 -6.84
N GLU A 38 10.70 18.13 -7.08
CA GLU A 38 9.67 19.00 -7.65
C GLU A 38 9.38 18.62 -9.11
N ASP A 39 10.41 18.15 -9.83
CA ASP A 39 10.26 17.66 -11.21
C ASP A 39 9.51 16.31 -11.20
N GLU A 40 8.37 16.25 -11.90
CA GLU A 40 7.51 15.04 -11.98
C GLU A 40 8.27 13.83 -12.56
N HIS A 41 9.19 14.05 -13.49
CA HIS A 41 10.02 12.97 -14.06
C HIS A 41 10.96 12.36 -13.02
N ASN A 42 11.63 13.17 -12.24
CA ASN A 42 12.54 12.71 -11.20
C ASN A 42 11.77 11.98 -10.10
N PHE A 43 10.60 12.49 -9.72
CA PHE A 43 9.73 11.87 -8.74
C PHE A 43 9.24 10.50 -9.22
N TYR A 44 8.83 10.37 -10.48
CA TYR A 44 8.42 9.10 -11.07
C TYR A 44 9.52 8.04 -10.97
N TYR A 45 10.76 8.36 -11.38
CA TYR A 45 11.86 7.40 -11.28
C TYR A 45 12.23 7.07 -9.84
N PHE A 46 12.09 8.02 -8.93
CA PHE A 46 12.29 7.80 -7.50
C PHE A 46 11.28 6.79 -6.93
N VAL A 47 10.00 6.95 -7.21
CA VAL A 47 8.95 6.01 -6.79
C VAL A 47 9.15 4.63 -7.44
N LEU A 48 9.50 4.59 -8.73
CA LEU A 48 9.80 3.35 -9.44
C LEU A 48 10.98 2.62 -8.81
N ALA A 49 12.05 3.33 -8.46
CA ALA A 49 13.21 2.75 -7.79
C ALA A 49 12.84 2.14 -6.43
N TRP A 50 12.01 2.83 -5.63
CA TRP A 50 11.48 2.31 -4.38
C TRP A 50 10.62 1.06 -4.59
N LEU A 51 9.75 1.05 -5.58
CA LEU A 51 8.91 -0.11 -5.92
C LEU A 51 9.78 -1.33 -6.24
N VAL A 52 10.79 -1.16 -7.10
CA VAL A 52 11.71 -2.24 -7.46
C VAL A 52 12.53 -2.69 -6.24
N ALA A 53 13.05 -1.77 -5.44
CA ALA A 53 13.82 -2.09 -4.25
C ALA A 53 12.97 -2.88 -3.23
N ILE A 54 11.75 -2.44 -2.94
CA ILE A 54 10.82 -3.13 -2.04
C ILE A 54 10.47 -4.52 -2.58
N TYR A 55 10.19 -4.64 -3.88
CA TYR A 55 9.91 -5.94 -4.49
C TYR A 55 11.07 -6.91 -4.33
N LEU A 56 12.30 -6.47 -4.57
CA LEU A 56 13.50 -7.27 -4.38
C LEU A 56 13.71 -7.68 -2.92
N ILE A 57 13.57 -6.73 -1.99
CA ILE A 57 13.69 -6.98 -0.54
C ILE A 57 12.64 -8.02 -0.10
N LEU A 58 11.38 -7.84 -0.47
CA LEU A 58 10.31 -8.78 -0.12
C LEU A 58 10.55 -10.16 -0.76
N SER A 59 11.01 -10.21 -2.00
CA SER A 59 11.37 -11.46 -2.69
C SER A 59 12.50 -12.19 -1.94
N MET A 60 13.52 -11.47 -1.47
CA MET A 60 14.60 -12.03 -0.66
C MET A 60 14.09 -12.53 0.70
N ILE A 61 13.25 -11.76 1.39
CA ILE A 61 12.65 -12.15 2.68
C ILE A 61 11.79 -13.41 2.52
N LEU A 62 10.98 -13.50 1.47
CA LEU A 62 10.13 -14.67 1.23
C LEU A 62 10.92 -15.94 0.92
N ARG A 63 12.09 -15.82 0.28
CA ARG A 63 13.00 -16.95 -0.01
C ARG A 63 13.85 -17.33 1.19
N ALA A 64 14.03 -16.44 2.16
CA ALA A 64 14.78 -16.69 3.39
C ALA A 64 14.02 -17.69 4.30
N PRO A 65 14.73 -18.36 5.27
CA PRO A 65 14.09 -19.24 6.24
C PRO A 65 12.93 -18.57 7.00
N PHE A 66 13.03 -17.28 7.27
CA PHE A 66 11.97 -16.49 7.88
C PHE A 66 10.68 -16.53 7.05
N GLY A 67 10.76 -16.27 5.75
CA GLY A 67 9.61 -16.29 4.85
C GLY A 67 8.97 -17.68 4.74
N GLN A 68 9.78 -18.74 4.68
CA GLN A 68 9.28 -20.11 4.65
C GLN A 68 8.47 -20.46 5.91
N VAL A 69 8.92 -20.01 7.08
CA VAL A 69 8.18 -20.20 8.35
C VAL A 69 6.85 -19.42 8.30
N ILE A 70 6.82 -18.19 7.78
CA ILE A 70 5.59 -17.43 7.61
C ILE A 70 4.59 -18.13 6.68
N VAL A 71 5.05 -18.67 5.56
CA VAL A 71 4.22 -19.46 4.64
C VAL A 71 3.69 -20.73 5.32
N ALA A 72 4.50 -21.41 6.11
CA ALA A 72 4.08 -22.56 6.89
C ALA A 72 3.04 -22.19 7.95
N ILE A 73 3.18 -21.05 8.65
CA ILE A 73 2.21 -20.51 9.61
C ILE A 73 0.87 -20.23 8.90
N LYS A 74 0.89 -19.64 7.70
CA LYS A 74 -0.31 -19.41 6.88
C LYS A 74 -1.04 -20.71 6.56
N ALA A 75 -0.30 -21.79 6.27
CA ALA A 75 -0.89 -23.09 5.95
C ALA A 75 -1.48 -23.79 7.19
N ASN A 76 -0.74 -23.88 8.29
CA ASN A 76 -1.20 -24.47 9.55
C ASN A 76 -0.37 -24.03 10.74
N GLU A 77 -0.86 -23.02 11.48
CA GLU A 77 -0.18 -22.47 12.65
C GLU A 77 0.05 -23.48 13.77
N GLN A 78 -0.94 -24.36 14.02
CA GLN A 78 -0.85 -25.35 15.10
C GLN A 78 0.29 -26.35 14.86
N ARG A 79 0.47 -26.78 13.62
CA ARG A 79 1.57 -27.68 13.25
C ARG A 79 2.92 -27.01 13.45
N VAL A 80 3.07 -25.73 13.08
CA VAL A 80 4.32 -24.99 13.25
C VAL A 80 4.64 -24.78 14.73
N LYS A 81 3.61 -24.51 15.56
CA LYS A 81 3.77 -24.46 17.03
C LYS A 81 4.24 -25.79 17.62
N ALA A 82 3.66 -26.91 17.16
CA ALA A 82 4.06 -28.25 17.60
C ALA A 82 5.52 -28.58 17.25
N LEU A 83 6.07 -27.97 16.18
CA LEU A 83 7.48 -28.08 15.82
C LEU A 83 8.40 -27.17 16.66
N GLY A 84 7.86 -26.42 17.63
CA GLY A 84 8.63 -25.58 18.54
C GLY A 84 8.93 -24.16 18.04
N TYR A 85 8.39 -23.74 16.91
CA TYR A 85 8.59 -22.37 16.42
C TYR A 85 7.74 -21.35 17.17
N PRO A 86 8.32 -20.20 17.61
CA PRO A 86 7.57 -19.12 18.28
C PRO A 86 6.75 -18.29 17.27
N THR A 87 5.61 -18.82 16.82
CA THR A 87 4.78 -18.25 15.75
C THR A 87 4.37 -16.79 15.98
N GLN A 88 4.15 -16.38 17.24
CA GLN A 88 3.80 -15.00 17.58
C GLN A 88 4.90 -14.01 17.22
N ARG A 89 6.18 -14.35 17.42
CA ARG A 89 7.30 -13.49 17.05
C ARG A 89 7.40 -13.31 15.55
N TYR A 90 7.20 -14.38 14.77
CA TYR A 90 7.18 -14.31 13.31
C TYR A 90 6.04 -13.41 12.81
N LYS A 91 4.84 -13.55 13.36
CA LYS A 91 3.70 -12.69 13.04
C LYS A 91 3.98 -11.23 13.39
N LEU A 92 4.54 -10.96 14.58
CA LEU A 92 4.87 -9.61 15.01
C LEU A 92 5.87 -8.94 14.06
N VAL A 93 6.96 -9.64 13.72
CA VAL A 93 7.98 -9.11 12.79
C VAL A 93 7.36 -8.85 11.41
N SER A 94 6.53 -9.78 10.90
CA SER A 94 5.83 -9.57 9.63
C SER A 94 4.91 -8.35 9.66
N PHE A 95 4.20 -8.15 10.77
CA PHE A 95 3.34 -6.99 10.96
C PHE A 95 4.14 -5.68 11.00
N MET A 96 5.30 -5.68 11.68
CA MET A 96 6.20 -4.52 11.72
C MET A 96 6.74 -4.19 10.33
N ILE A 97 7.17 -5.19 9.55
CA ILE A 97 7.63 -4.99 8.17
C ILE A 97 6.50 -4.40 7.32
N ALA A 98 5.30 -4.98 7.39
CA ALA A 98 4.15 -4.49 6.64
C ALA A 98 3.79 -3.05 7.02
N GLY A 99 3.79 -2.71 8.32
CA GLY A 99 3.52 -1.36 8.81
C GLY A 99 4.57 -0.33 8.35
N THR A 100 5.85 -0.73 8.34
CA THR A 100 6.93 0.13 7.85
C THR A 100 6.77 0.44 6.36
N LEU A 101 6.46 -0.59 5.56
CA LEU A 101 6.23 -0.42 4.11
C LEU A 101 4.98 0.40 3.81
N ALA A 102 3.90 0.21 4.60
CA ALA A 102 2.69 1.02 4.49
C ALA A 102 2.96 2.50 4.83
N GLY A 103 3.77 2.76 5.88
CA GLY A 103 4.19 4.12 6.22
C GLY A 103 5.01 4.79 5.11
N LEU A 104 5.91 4.03 4.46
CA LEU A 104 6.68 4.52 3.32
C LEU A 104 5.78 4.81 2.13
N ALA A 105 4.81 3.93 1.83
CA ALA A 105 3.83 4.16 0.76
C ALA A 105 2.99 5.42 1.03
N GLY A 106 2.52 5.62 2.27
CA GLY A 106 1.80 6.83 2.67
C GLY A 106 2.64 8.11 2.56
N PHE A 107 3.95 8.04 2.86
CA PHE A 107 4.86 9.16 2.65
C PHE A 107 5.02 9.51 1.16
N LEU A 108 5.16 8.51 0.29
CA LEU A 108 5.26 8.73 -1.16
C LEU A 108 3.96 9.30 -1.74
N GLU A 109 2.81 8.83 -1.25
CA GLU A 109 1.50 9.36 -1.63
C GLU A 109 1.34 10.82 -1.21
N ALA A 110 1.70 11.15 0.04
CA ALA A 110 1.68 12.52 0.55
C ALA A 110 2.60 13.46 -0.23
N ALA A 111 3.78 12.97 -0.62
CA ALA A 111 4.74 13.72 -1.44
C ALA A 111 4.22 13.93 -2.88
N HIS A 112 3.44 12.98 -3.42
CA HIS A 112 2.84 13.07 -4.75
C HIS A 112 1.68 14.07 -4.77
N THR A 113 0.73 13.91 -3.85
CA THR A 113 -0.49 14.73 -3.81
C THR A 113 -0.27 16.11 -3.21
N GLY A 114 0.81 16.31 -2.42
CA GLY A 114 1.04 17.55 -1.66
C GLY A 114 -0.01 17.78 -0.57
N TYR A 115 -0.80 16.76 -0.22
CA TYR A 115 -1.92 16.87 0.68
C TYR A 115 -2.11 15.61 1.50
N VAL A 116 -2.36 15.75 2.79
CA VAL A 116 -2.64 14.64 3.71
C VAL A 116 -3.94 14.89 4.43
N THR A 117 -4.89 13.97 4.30
CA THR A 117 -6.17 14.04 4.99
C THR A 117 -6.41 12.81 5.85
N PRO A 118 -7.08 12.93 7.00
CA PRO A 118 -7.54 11.79 7.79
C PRO A 118 -8.42 10.81 7.00
N ALA A 119 -9.06 11.26 5.91
CA ALA A 119 -9.89 10.40 5.05
C ALA A 119 -9.16 9.17 4.52
N TYR A 120 -7.83 9.23 4.32
CA TYR A 120 -7.01 8.06 3.93
C TYR A 120 -7.01 6.93 4.96
N MET A 121 -7.38 7.20 6.22
CA MET A 121 -7.54 6.19 7.28
C MET A 121 -8.95 5.57 7.32
N SER A 122 -9.80 5.91 6.35
CA SER A 122 -11.15 5.38 6.29
C SER A 122 -11.16 3.86 6.03
N TRP A 123 -12.22 3.20 6.47
CA TRP A 123 -12.41 1.77 6.20
C TRP A 123 -12.60 1.51 4.69
N HIS A 124 -13.09 2.50 3.97
CA HIS A 124 -13.32 2.43 2.53
C HIS A 124 -11.99 2.26 1.77
N GLU A 125 -10.99 3.08 2.08
CA GLU A 125 -9.64 2.97 1.50
C GLU A 125 -8.99 1.63 1.82
N SER A 126 -9.11 1.17 3.06
CA SER A 126 -8.63 -0.15 3.45
C SER A 126 -9.32 -1.27 2.68
N GLY A 127 -10.64 -1.14 2.43
CA GLY A 127 -11.41 -2.05 1.60
C GLY A 127 -10.91 -2.08 0.16
N MET A 128 -10.62 -0.90 -0.42
CA MET A 128 -10.10 -0.78 -1.78
C MET A 128 -8.74 -1.48 -1.94
N VAL A 129 -7.83 -1.30 -0.99
CA VAL A 129 -6.54 -2.00 -0.99
C VAL A 129 -6.73 -3.52 -0.92
N MET A 130 -7.67 -4.01 -0.10
CA MET A 130 -8.00 -5.45 -0.06
C MET A 130 -8.50 -5.96 -1.42
N VAL A 131 -9.37 -5.19 -2.08
CA VAL A 131 -9.88 -5.54 -3.42
C VAL A 131 -8.74 -5.63 -4.43
N ILE A 132 -7.81 -4.67 -4.42
CA ILE A 132 -6.63 -4.67 -5.29
C ILE A 132 -5.80 -5.95 -5.10
N VAL A 133 -5.56 -6.35 -3.85
CA VAL A 133 -4.78 -7.55 -3.53
C VAL A 133 -5.50 -8.83 -3.96
N ILE A 134 -6.82 -8.90 -3.76
CA ILE A 134 -7.64 -10.06 -4.18
C ILE A 134 -7.65 -10.17 -5.70
N LEU A 135 -7.91 -9.08 -6.40
CA LEU A 135 -7.96 -9.00 -7.85
C LEU A 135 -6.63 -9.35 -8.51
N GLY A 136 -5.51 -8.94 -7.90
CA GLY A 136 -4.17 -9.29 -8.36
C GLY A 136 -3.75 -10.74 -8.03
N GLY A 137 -4.45 -11.40 -7.11
CA GLY A 137 -4.16 -12.76 -6.62
C GLY A 137 -3.30 -12.79 -5.36
N MET A 138 -3.89 -13.23 -4.27
CA MET A 138 -3.28 -13.29 -2.91
C MET A 138 -2.12 -14.28 -2.78
N GLY A 139 -1.83 -15.07 -3.80
CA GLY A 139 -0.80 -16.12 -3.76
C GLY A 139 0.58 -15.69 -4.24
N THR A 140 0.69 -14.55 -4.90
CA THR A 140 1.93 -14.10 -5.55
C THR A 140 2.34 -12.71 -5.10
N LEU A 141 3.66 -12.43 -5.10
CA LEU A 141 4.20 -11.12 -4.78
C LEU A 141 3.94 -10.10 -5.91
N PHE A 142 3.85 -10.58 -7.14
CA PHE A 142 3.60 -9.75 -8.33
C PHE A 142 2.11 -9.42 -8.51
N GLY A 143 1.22 -10.26 -7.97
CA GLY A 143 -0.23 -10.10 -8.08
C GLY A 143 -0.75 -8.72 -7.69
N PRO A 144 -0.47 -8.22 -6.47
CA PRO A 144 -0.94 -6.91 -6.04
C PRO A 144 -0.48 -5.75 -6.94
N ILE A 145 0.69 -5.85 -7.58
CA ILE A 145 1.18 -4.85 -8.54
C ILE A 145 0.29 -4.83 -9.77
N MET A 146 -0.02 -6.01 -10.32
CA MET A 146 -0.94 -6.14 -11.46
C MET A 146 -2.37 -5.72 -11.10
N GLY A 147 -2.83 -6.08 -9.90
CA GLY A 147 -4.13 -5.67 -9.39
C GLY A 147 -4.25 -4.15 -9.29
N ALA A 148 -3.24 -3.48 -8.74
CA ALA A 148 -3.19 -2.01 -8.66
C ALA A 148 -3.22 -1.38 -10.06
N PHE A 149 -2.42 -1.90 -11.00
CA PHE A 149 -2.39 -1.41 -12.38
C PHE A 149 -3.76 -1.53 -13.05
N VAL A 150 -4.42 -2.67 -12.92
CA VAL A 150 -5.76 -2.91 -13.49
C VAL A 150 -6.79 -1.96 -12.85
N VAL A 151 -6.78 -1.80 -11.52
CA VAL A 151 -7.74 -0.93 -10.84
C VAL A 151 -7.55 0.52 -11.23
N VAL A 152 -6.30 1.01 -11.31
CA VAL A 152 -6.00 2.39 -11.74
C VAL A 152 -6.46 2.61 -13.19
N LEU A 153 -6.18 1.68 -14.10
CA LEU A 153 -6.69 1.77 -15.47
C LEU A 153 -8.22 1.80 -15.53
N LEU A 154 -8.89 0.96 -14.75
CA LEU A 154 -10.35 0.96 -14.68
C LEU A 154 -10.89 2.30 -14.16
N GLN A 155 -10.26 2.87 -13.13
CA GLN A 155 -10.65 4.17 -12.57
C GLN A 155 -10.47 5.33 -13.56
N ASP A 156 -9.50 5.23 -14.46
CA ASP A 156 -9.26 6.24 -15.48
C ASP A 156 -10.21 6.08 -16.71
N PHE A 157 -10.46 4.84 -17.13
CA PHE A 157 -11.28 4.56 -18.31
C PHE A 157 -12.79 4.57 -18.07
N LEU A 158 -13.26 4.02 -16.94
CA LEU A 158 -14.68 3.85 -16.68
C LEU A 158 -15.50 5.17 -16.61
N PRO A 159 -14.99 6.25 -15.98
CA PRO A 159 -15.71 7.53 -15.93
C PRO A 159 -16.03 8.10 -17.31
N ASN A 160 -15.17 7.83 -18.29
CA ASN A 160 -15.36 8.27 -19.67
C ASN A 160 -16.42 7.44 -20.43
N LEU A 161 -16.74 6.23 -19.95
CA LEU A 161 -17.67 5.33 -20.62
C LEU A 161 -19.09 5.41 -20.06
N ALA A 162 -19.27 5.69 -18.77
CA ALA A 162 -20.57 5.64 -18.12
C ALA A 162 -20.69 6.60 -16.93
N GLU A 163 -21.84 7.27 -16.82
CA GLU A 163 -22.15 8.13 -15.66
C GLU A 163 -22.12 7.36 -14.32
N HIS A 164 -22.43 6.06 -14.33
CA HIS A 164 -22.47 5.20 -13.16
C HIS A 164 -21.28 4.22 -13.14
N TRP A 165 -20.09 4.72 -13.43
CA TRP A 165 -18.85 3.90 -13.52
C TRP A 165 -18.56 3.07 -12.27
N GLN A 166 -18.98 3.53 -11.08
CA GLN A 166 -18.80 2.80 -9.82
C GLN A 166 -19.57 1.46 -9.79
N LEU A 167 -20.78 1.42 -10.38
CA LEU A 167 -21.56 0.18 -10.52
C LEU A 167 -20.86 -0.80 -11.47
N LEU A 168 -20.34 -0.31 -12.57
CA LEU A 168 -19.59 -1.15 -13.52
C LEU A 168 -18.31 -1.69 -12.87
N MET A 169 -17.59 -0.86 -12.14
CA MET A 169 -16.39 -1.26 -11.41
C MET A 169 -16.72 -2.36 -10.38
N GLY A 170 -17.79 -2.20 -9.60
CA GLY A 170 -18.25 -3.21 -8.65
C GLY A 170 -18.60 -4.53 -9.33
N ALA A 171 -19.32 -4.48 -10.45
CA ALA A 171 -19.70 -5.67 -11.23
C ALA A 171 -18.46 -6.40 -11.79
N ILE A 172 -17.48 -5.66 -12.32
CA ILE A 172 -16.22 -6.22 -12.84
C ILE A 172 -15.43 -6.91 -11.72
N ILE A 173 -15.31 -6.25 -10.56
CA ILE A 173 -14.62 -6.82 -9.38
C ILE A 173 -15.28 -8.12 -8.94
N ILE A 174 -16.62 -8.15 -8.82
CA ILE A 174 -17.38 -9.35 -8.45
C ILE A 174 -17.16 -10.45 -9.49
N ALA A 175 -17.23 -10.14 -10.77
CA ALA A 175 -17.01 -11.11 -11.83
C ALA A 175 -15.61 -11.73 -11.75
N VAL A 176 -14.56 -10.89 -11.61
CA VAL A 176 -13.18 -11.38 -11.50
C VAL A 176 -13.00 -12.26 -10.26
N VAL A 177 -13.52 -11.86 -9.10
CA VAL A 177 -13.42 -12.63 -7.85
C VAL A 177 -14.16 -13.97 -7.93
N LEU A 178 -15.26 -14.04 -8.70
CA LEU A 178 -16.02 -15.28 -8.91
C LEU A 178 -15.32 -16.28 -9.85
N PHE A 179 -14.55 -15.77 -10.81
CA PHE A 179 -13.89 -16.61 -11.84
C PHE A 179 -12.41 -16.89 -11.55
N LEU A 180 -11.79 -16.22 -10.57
CA LEU A 180 -10.40 -16.41 -10.15
C LEU A 180 -10.30 -17.41 -9.01
#